data_cdb8fa355080d2e9d092fd0d2a1302cd
#
_entry.id   cdb8fa355080d2e9d092fd0d2a1302cd
#
_cell.length_a   1.000
_cell.length_b   1.000
_cell.length_c   1.000
_cell.angle_alpha   90.00
_cell.angle_beta   90.00
_cell.angle_gamma   90.00
#
_symmetry.space_group_name_H-M   'P 1'
#
loop_
_entity.id
_entity.type
_entity.pdbx_description
1 polymer ?
#
loop_
_entity_poly.entity_id
_entity_poly.type
_entity_poly.pdbx_seq_one_letter_code
_entity_poly.pdbx_strand_id
1 'polypeptide(L)'
;MRPFDGTFDRIPLGGNVTLHVAPAEKFKTAVVKLFARTDLEADAATEIALLPSVLRRGTRAHPSQRELTRHLEALYGTQLGGDVLKIGEQQVISLKLEVAGDSFLPAGTNAFAHASELLRALLLDPALDAQGLFPANVVTQETEKQRQFIDGLLNDKASYAAERCGREMCRGEPFEVYEYGSQEELARVTPASLVARWRSLLATAPVDIFAMGAVDPAVARDVLGKAFDLHRGSAKALRGTTANPPKRPSREIREAMPVKQGKLCMGFRTASRIEDPGYYALIVMNGILGAFAHSKLFRNVREKAGLCYYASSSLERSKGIIFMQSGIEKENYEKARDLSIAQLDAIARGEVTDEEMESTRRAIRLTYRSLLDRPAQLANSVYILSLGGRTAPLQETAARIEAVTKDEVVAAAKGVWLDTIYFLEPDGTVTEDTDESGSHPPEA
;
A
#
# COMPACT_ATOMS: atom_id res chain seq x y z
N MET A 1 25.91 -16.22 -14.46
CA MET A 1 24.79 -15.93 -13.57
C MET A 1 23.84 -14.99 -14.28
N ARG A 2 22.56 -15.35 -14.46
CA ARG A 2 21.58 -14.39 -15.04
C ARG A 2 21.26 -13.34 -13.97
N PRO A 3 21.29 -12.04 -14.31
CA PRO A 3 20.86 -11.02 -13.36
C PRO A 3 19.41 -11.27 -12.95
N PHE A 4 19.10 -11.09 -11.68
CA PHE A 4 17.73 -11.19 -11.19
C PHE A 4 16.83 -10.15 -11.86
N ASP A 5 15.78 -10.60 -12.51
CA ASP A 5 14.89 -9.79 -13.35
C ASP A 5 13.51 -9.49 -12.70
N GLY A 6 13.30 -9.94 -11.46
CA GLY A 6 12.03 -9.78 -10.75
C GLY A 6 10.94 -10.77 -11.14
N THR A 7 11.30 -11.86 -11.80
CA THR A 7 10.36 -12.96 -12.14
C THR A 7 10.11 -13.83 -10.92
N PHE A 8 8.85 -14.20 -10.71
CA PHE A 8 8.41 -15.13 -9.67
C PHE A 8 7.80 -16.39 -10.29
N ASP A 9 8.25 -17.56 -9.83
CA ASP A 9 7.55 -18.81 -10.08
C ASP A 9 6.27 -18.85 -9.26
N ARG A 10 5.13 -19.05 -9.91
CA ARG A 10 3.82 -19.11 -9.26
C ARG A 10 3.37 -20.55 -9.09
N ILE A 11 3.14 -20.96 -7.84
CA ILE A 11 2.83 -22.34 -7.47
C ILE A 11 1.53 -22.36 -6.65
N PRO A 12 0.42 -22.88 -7.21
CA PRO A 12 -0.79 -23.12 -6.44
C PRO A 12 -0.54 -24.22 -5.36
N LEU A 13 -0.88 -23.95 -4.10
CA LEU A 13 -0.77 -24.90 -2.99
C LEU A 13 -2.13 -25.55 -2.62
N GLY A 14 -3.23 -25.19 -3.29
CA GLY A 14 -4.58 -25.58 -2.90
C GLY A 14 -5.21 -24.61 -1.89
N GLY A 15 -6.52 -24.80 -1.58
CA GLY A 15 -7.24 -23.99 -0.58
C GLY A 15 -7.17 -22.46 -0.80
N ASN A 16 -7.00 -21.98 -2.03
CA ASN A 16 -6.74 -20.58 -2.38
C ASN A 16 -5.46 -19.99 -1.76
N VAL A 17 -4.43 -20.81 -1.63
CA VAL A 17 -3.07 -20.38 -1.29
C VAL A 17 -2.20 -20.44 -2.54
N THR A 18 -1.48 -19.39 -2.83
CA THR A 18 -0.50 -19.33 -3.92
C THR A 18 0.87 -18.96 -3.36
N LEU A 19 1.88 -19.74 -3.71
CA LEU A 19 3.27 -19.46 -3.41
C LEU A 19 3.95 -18.82 -4.63
N HIS A 20 4.69 -17.74 -4.40
CA HIS A 20 5.49 -17.05 -5.38
C HIS A 20 6.97 -17.12 -4.95
N VAL A 21 7.82 -17.74 -5.78
CA VAL A 21 9.24 -17.93 -5.44
C VAL A 21 10.13 -17.20 -6.43
N ALA A 22 11.07 -16.42 -5.92
CA ALA A 22 12.06 -15.69 -6.72
C ALA A 22 13.45 -15.76 -6.09
N PRO A 23 14.28 -16.76 -6.43
CA PRO A 23 15.65 -16.84 -5.94
C PRO A 23 16.48 -15.69 -6.51
N ALA A 24 17.30 -15.07 -5.66
CA ALA A 24 18.15 -13.95 -6.05
C ALA A 24 19.45 -13.97 -5.26
N GLU A 25 20.50 -14.53 -5.85
CA GLU A 25 21.81 -14.76 -5.22
C GLU A 25 22.55 -13.47 -4.79
N LYS A 26 22.11 -12.30 -5.30
CA LYS A 26 22.66 -11.01 -4.88
C LYS A 26 22.33 -10.64 -3.44
N PHE A 27 21.28 -11.24 -2.85
CA PHE A 27 20.88 -10.97 -1.48
C PHE A 27 21.55 -11.96 -0.53
N LYS A 28 21.85 -11.49 0.68
CA LYS A 28 22.32 -12.33 1.79
C LYS A 28 21.19 -12.75 2.72
N THR A 29 19.99 -12.19 2.54
CA THR A 29 18.80 -12.51 3.29
C THR A 29 17.73 -13.13 2.40
N ALA A 30 16.84 -13.92 3.00
CA ALA A 30 15.61 -14.37 2.40
C ALA A 30 14.45 -13.61 3.04
N VAL A 31 13.52 -13.14 2.21
CA VAL A 31 12.25 -12.51 2.65
C VAL A 31 11.12 -13.49 2.39
N VAL A 32 10.34 -13.77 3.42
CA VAL A 32 9.03 -14.44 3.30
C VAL A 32 7.96 -13.43 3.66
N LYS A 33 7.05 -13.17 2.72
CA LYS A 33 5.96 -12.22 2.92
C LYS A 33 4.63 -12.87 2.57
N LEU A 34 3.69 -12.77 3.50
CA LEU A 34 2.34 -13.30 3.35
C LEU A 34 1.37 -12.14 3.17
N PHE A 35 0.41 -12.31 2.26
CA PHE A 35 -0.74 -11.44 2.08
C PHE A 35 -2.01 -12.26 2.21
N ALA A 36 -2.91 -11.83 3.09
CA ALA A 36 -4.27 -12.39 3.20
C ALA A 36 -5.26 -11.26 2.97
N ARG A 37 -6.16 -11.41 2.00
CA ARG A 37 -7.04 -10.32 1.57
C ARG A 37 -8.50 -10.61 1.84
N THR A 38 -9.23 -9.54 2.14
CA THR A 38 -10.68 -9.55 2.33
C THR A 38 -11.32 -8.39 1.57
N ASP A 39 -12.63 -8.41 1.42
CA ASP A 39 -13.37 -7.21 1.04
C ASP A 39 -13.18 -6.13 2.10
N LEU A 40 -13.08 -4.87 1.68
CA LEU A 40 -13.03 -3.72 2.58
C LEU A 40 -14.46 -3.40 3.03
N GLU A 41 -14.75 -3.66 4.30
CA GLU A 41 -16.08 -3.51 4.91
C GLU A 41 -15.97 -2.71 6.20
N ALA A 42 -16.87 -1.75 6.41
CA ALA A 42 -16.80 -0.82 7.54
C ALA A 42 -16.86 -1.53 8.91
N ASP A 43 -17.67 -2.57 9.03
CA ASP A 43 -17.86 -3.37 10.24
C ASP A 43 -16.73 -4.40 10.49
N ALA A 44 -15.81 -4.55 9.54
CA ALA A 44 -14.69 -5.49 9.61
C ALA A 44 -13.32 -4.81 9.67
N ALA A 45 -13.20 -3.63 9.05
CA ALA A 45 -11.92 -2.98 8.78
C ALA A 45 -11.08 -2.78 10.04
N THR A 46 -11.69 -2.37 11.14
CA THR A 46 -11.01 -2.12 12.42
C THR A 46 -10.40 -3.39 13.01
N GLU A 47 -11.15 -4.48 13.04
CA GLU A 47 -10.67 -5.76 13.56
C GLU A 47 -9.60 -6.37 12.65
N ILE A 48 -9.78 -6.31 11.33
CA ILE A 48 -8.79 -6.76 10.35
C ILE A 48 -7.47 -5.99 10.52
N ALA A 49 -7.54 -4.68 10.74
CA ALA A 49 -6.34 -3.85 10.94
C ALA A 49 -5.59 -4.16 12.24
N LEU A 50 -6.28 -4.62 13.27
CA LEU A 50 -5.66 -5.05 14.54
C LEU A 50 -4.94 -6.39 14.43
N LEU A 51 -5.39 -7.30 13.54
CA LEU A 51 -4.86 -8.65 13.47
C LEU A 51 -3.34 -8.71 13.28
N PRO A 52 -2.69 -7.99 12.35
CA PRO A 52 -1.23 -8.06 12.20
C PRO A 52 -0.48 -7.70 13.48
N SER A 53 -0.97 -6.75 14.25
CA SER A 53 -0.35 -6.31 15.50
C SER A 53 -0.54 -7.34 16.62
N VAL A 54 -1.74 -7.89 16.76
CA VAL A 54 -2.05 -8.91 17.78
C VAL A 54 -1.34 -10.23 17.47
N LEU A 55 -1.33 -10.68 16.22
CA LEU A 55 -0.67 -11.94 15.82
C LEU A 55 0.84 -11.90 16.07
N ARG A 56 1.48 -10.73 15.94
CA ARG A 56 2.92 -10.54 16.22
C ARG A 56 3.27 -10.47 17.72
N ARG A 57 2.30 -10.62 18.62
CA ARG A 57 2.55 -10.62 20.07
C ARG A 57 3.01 -11.96 20.60
N GLY A 58 2.74 -13.05 19.90
CA GLY A 58 3.19 -14.38 20.28
C GLY A 58 2.52 -15.51 19.50
N THR A 59 3.08 -16.69 19.65
CA THR A 59 2.54 -17.95 19.13
C THR A 59 2.31 -18.90 20.30
N ARG A 60 1.67 -20.05 20.06
CA ARG A 60 1.54 -21.08 21.10
C ARG A 60 2.90 -21.53 21.65
N ALA A 61 3.92 -21.65 20.79
CA ALA A 61 5.28 -22.04 21.18
C ALA A 61 6.04 -20.92 21.88
N HIS A 62 5.74 -19.67 21.57
CA HIS A 62 6.37 -18.47 22.13
C HIS A 62 5.26 -17.49 22.56
N PRO A 63 4.59 -17.75 23.73
CA PRO A 63 3.34 -17.09 24.07
C PRO A 63 3.46 -15.63 24.50
N SER A 64 4.67 -15.11 24.68
CA SER A 64 4.91 -13.71 25.01
C SER A 64 5.80 -13.03 23.96
N GLN A 65 5.65 -11.70 23.86
CA GLN A 65 6.53 -10.87 22.99
C GLN A 65 8.02 -11.07 23.34
N ARG A 66 8.35 -11.23 24.62
CA ARG A 66 9.73 -11.46 25.09
C ARG A 66 10.27 -12.80 24.56
N GLU A 67 9.48 -13.87 24.61
CA GLU A 67 9.90 -15.19 24.10
C GLU A 67 10.02 -15.17 22.59
N LEU A 68 9.06 -14.53 21.91
CA LEU A 68 9.11 -14.36 20.45
C LEU A 68 10.35 -13.55 20.03
N THR A 69 10.67 -12.45 20.72
CA THR A 69 11.86 -11.64 20.43
C THR A 69 13.14 -12.46 20.61
N ARG A 70 13.26 -13.21 21.71
CA ARG A 70 14.41 -14.11 21.93
C ARG A 70 14.54 -15.18 20.85
N HIS A 71 13.41 -15.72 20.37
CA HIS A 71 13.43 -16.67 19.27
C HIS A 71 13.90 -16.02 17.97
N LEU A 72 13.46 -14.81 17.64
CA LEU A 72 13.90 -14.05 16.49
C LEU A 72 15.40 -13.71 16.56
N GLU A 73 15.91 -13.36 17.74
CA GLU A 73 17.35 -13.14 17.98
C GLU A 73 18.16 -14.43 17.78
N ALA A 74 17.66 -15.57 18.30
CA ALA A 74 18.26 -16.88 18.10
C ALA A 74 18.25 -17.32 16.63
N LEU A 75 17.33 -16.82 15.82
CA LEU A 75 17.29 -16.98 14.37
C LEU A 75 18.12 -15.87 13.66
N TYR A 76 19.28 -15.55 14.21
CA TYR A 76 20.23 -14.58 13.63
C TYR A 76 19.64 -13.19 13.40
N GLY A 77 18.79 -12.72 14.31
CA GLY A 77 18.19 -11.39 14.24
C GLY A 77 17.12 -11.28 13.16
N THR A 78 16.39 -12.36 12.91
CA THR A 78 15.25 -12.37 11.98
C THR A 78 14.29 -11.22 12.27
N GLN A 79 13.97 -10.43 11.25
CA GLN A 79 13.06 -9.30 11.37
C GLN A 79 11.62 -9.74 11.12
N LEU A 80 10.72 -9.37 12.02
CA LEU A 80 9.29 -9.61 11.92
C LEU A 80 8.55 -8.28 11.72
N GLY A 81 7.80 -8.18 10.64
CA GLY A 81 6.93 -7.04 10.32
C GLY A 81 5.49 -7.48 10.04
N GLY A 82 4.58 -6.55 10.14
CA GLY A 82 3.19 -6.77 9.74
C GLY A 82 2.44 -5.46 9.65
N ASP A 83 1.53 -5.37 8.69
CA ASP A 83 0.79 -4.17 8.36
C ASP A 83 -0.51 -4.53 7.65
N VAL A 84 -1.34 -3.53 7.41
CA VAL A 84 -2.55 -3.61 6.59
C VAL A 84 -2.41 -2.69 5.38
N LEU A 85 -2.95 -3.10 4.24
CA LEU A 85 -2.93 -2.33 3.00
C LEU A 85 -4.34 -2.21 2.46
N LYS A 86 -4.65 -1.06 1.85
CA LYS A 86 -5.84 -0.84 1.02
C LYS A 86 -5.43 -0.94 -0.44
N ILE A 87 -6.02 -1.87 -1.16
CA ILE A 87 -5.78 -2.08 -2.59
C ILE A 87 -7.14 -2.08 -3.30
N GLY A 88 -7.48 -0.96 -3.92
CA GLY A 88 -8.84 -0.74 -4.39
C GLY A 88 -9.85 -0.90 -3.24
N GLU A 89 -10.86 -1.73 -3.43
CA GLU A 89 -11.90 -2.00 -2.43
C GLU A 89 -11.62 -3.28 -1.62
N GLN A 90 -10.34 -3.61 -1.45
CA GLN A 90 -9.90 -4.74 -0.64
C GLN A 90 -8.98 -4.28 0.47
N GLN A 91 -9.08 -4.93 1.63
CA GLN A 91 -8.18 -4.81 2.76
C GLN A 91 -7.27 -6.03 2.81
N VAL A 92 -5.97 -5.82 2.96
CA VAL A 92 -4.96 -6.87 2.88
C VAL A 92 -4.11 -6.87 4.12
N ILE A 93 -4.13 -7.95 4.89
CA ILE A 93 -3.17 -8.20 5.96
C ILE A 93 -1.85 -8.62 5.31
N SER A 94 -0.76 -8.01 5.77
CA SER A 94 0.60 -8.38 5.39
C SER A 94 1.40 -8.79 6.63
N LEU A 95 2.05 -9.96 6.57
CA LEU A 95 3.06 -10.39 7.54
C LEU A 95 4.38 -10.64 6.80
N LYS A 96 5.50 -10.19 7.38
CA LYS A 96 6.83 -10.34 6.77
C LYS A 96 7.81 -10.90 7.77
N LEU A 97 8.62 -11.87 7.33
CA LEU A 97 9.88 -12.25 7.96
C LEU A 97 11.03 -12.01 6.98
N GLU A 98 12.14 -11.51 7.52
CA GLU A 98 13.40 -11.39 6.80
C GLU A 98 14.48 -12.07 7.62
N VAL A 99 15.06 -13.11 7.06
CA VAL A 99 16.00 -14.03 7.72
C VAL A 99 17.31 -14.11 6.94
N ALA A 100 18.43 -14.34 7.61
CA ALA A 100 19.69 -14.62 6.95
C ALA A 100 19.59 -15.87 6.07
N GLY A 101 20.15 -15.83 4.86
CA GLY A 101 20.13 -16.98 3.95
C GLY A 101 20.97 -18.13 4.50
N ASP A 102 20.47 -19.36 4.41
CA ASP A 102 21.13 -20.55 4.97
C ASP A 102 22.55 -20.78 4.45
N SER A 103 22.83 -20.34 3.21
CA SER A 103 24.19 -20.41 2.62
C SER A 103 25.24 -19.52 3.31
N PHE A 104 24.81 -18.56 4.14
CA PHE A 104 25.67 -17.65 4.90
C PHE A 104 25.77 -18.03 6.38
N LEU A 105 25.12 -19.13 6.79
CA LEU A 105 25.04 -19.60 8.15
C LEU A 105 25.76 -20.95 8.33
N PRO A 106 26.07 -21.40 9.56
CA PRO A 106 26.60 -22.73 9.80
C PRO A 106 25.72 -23.82 9.21
N ALA A 107 26.34 -24.86 8.68
CA ALA A 107 25.60 -25.99 8.09
C ALA A 107 24.60 -26.59 9.08
N GLY A 108 23.38 -26.86 8.60
CA GLY A 108 22.31 -27.43 9.42
C GLY A 108 21.50 -26.39 10.22
N THR A 109 21.76 -25.10 10.06
CA THR A 109 20.97 -24.04 10.75
C THR A 109 19.50 -24.03 10.32
N ASN A 110 19.21 -24.23 9.02
CA ASN A 110 17.84 -24.24 8.44
C ASN A 110 17.01 -23.00 8.83
N ALA A 111 17.64 -21.83 8.87
CA ALA A 111 17.01 -20.60 9.35
C ALA A 111 15.77 -20.22 8.53
N PHE A 112 15.80 -20.44 7.21
CA PHE A 112 14.64 -20.22 6.33
C PHE A 112 13.46 -21.11 6.72
N ALA A 113 13.69 -22.39 7.03
CA ALA A 113 12.63 -23.30 7.44
C ALA A 113 12.02 -22.88 8.79
N HIS A 114 12.86 -22.53 9.77
CA HIS A 114 12.39 -22.05 11.08
C HIS A 114 11.60 -20.72 10.97
N ALA A 115 12.07 -19.79 10.14
CA ALA A 115 11.35 -18.53 9.89
C ALA A 115 9.98 -18.79 9.20
N SER A 116 9.95 -19.72 8.24
CA SER A 116 8.71 -20.10 7.54
C SER A 116 7.69 -20.73 8.49
N GLU A 117 8.15 -21.61 9.37
CA GLU A 117 7.29 -22.22 10.41
C GLU A 117 6.82 -21.18 11.43
N LEU A 118 7.67 -20.22 11.80
CA LEU A 118 7.25 -19.11 12.66
C LEU A 118 6.16 -18.27 11.99
N LEU A 119 6.30 -17.95 10.70
CA LEU A 119 5.26 -17.20 9.95
C LEU A 119 3.94 -17.97 9.93
N ARG A 120 3.99 -19.28 9.72
CA ARG A 120 2.83 -20.17 9.84
C ARG A 120 2.22 -20.08 11.23
N ALA A 121 3.03 -20.23 12.27
CA ALA A 121 2.55 -20.23 13.65
C ALA A 121 1.93 -18.87 14.05
N LEU A 122 2.48 -17.76 13.59
CA LEU A 122 1.88 -16.43 13.81
C LEU A 122 0.47 -16.34 13.23
N LEU A 123 0.24 -16.90 12.04
CA LEU A 123 -1.07 -16.84 11.38
C LEU A 123 -2.03 -17.90 11.90
N LEU A 124 -1.58 -19.17 12.06
CA LEU A 124 -2.45 -20.33 12.27
C LEU A 124 -2.50 -20.82 13.72
N ASP A 125 -1.48 -20.48 14.52
CA ASP A 125 -1.30 -20.96 15.89
C ASP A 125 -0.82 -19.84 16.83
N PRO A 126 -1.53 -18.67 16.83
CA PRO A 126 -1.16 -17.54 17.67
C PRO A 126 -1.30 -17.88 19.16
N ALA A 127 -0.70 -17.04 20.02
CA ALA A 127 -0.88 -17.16 21.45
C ALA A 127 -2.34 -16.84 21.83
N LEU A 128 -3.04 -17.85 22.35
CA LEU A 128 -4.39 -17.74 22.90
C LEU A 128 -4.37 -18.10 24.40
N ASP A 129 -5.31 -17.57 25.16
CA ASP A 129 -5.52 -17.92 26.56
C ASP A 129 -6.21 -19.27 26.75
N ALA A 130 -6.48 -19.68 28.00
CA ALA A 130 -7.13 -20.93 28.31
C ALA A 130 -8.57 -21.07 27.80
N GLN A 131 -9.20 -19.96 27.45
CA GLN A 131 -10.53 -19.87 26.84
C GLN A 131 -10.48 -19.90 25.30
N GLY A 132 -9.27 -19.95 24.71
CA GLY A 132 -9.06 -19.90 23.26
C GLY A 132 -9.29 -18.53 22.65
N LEU A 133 -9.09 -17.47 23.43
CA LEU A 133 -9.21 -16.07 23.03
C LEU A 133 -7.81 -15.40 22.99
N PHE A 134 -7.68 -14.32 22.24
CA PHE A 134 -6.49 -13.48 22.37
C PHE A 134 -6.41 -12.91 23.79
N PRO A 135 -5.22 -12.85 24.43
CA PRO A 135 -5.08 -12.32 25.78
C PRO A 135 -5.63 -10.90 25.89
N ALA A 136 -6.52 -10.65 26.84
CA ALA A 136 -7.24 -9.38 26.96
C ALA A 136 -6.29 -8.16 27.09
N ASN A 137 -5.19 -8.31 27.82
CA ASN A 137 -4.17 -7.26 27.94
C ASN A 137 -3.48 -6.95 26.61
N VAL A 138 -3.28 -7.94 25.74
CA VAL A 138 -2.73 -7.77 24.38
C VAL A 138 -3.72 -6.98 23.52
N VAL A 139 -4.99 -7.42 23.51
CA VAL A 139 -6.03 -6.73 22.73
C VAL A 139 -6.16 -5.28 23.18
N THR A 140 -6.23 -5.01 24.49
CA THR A 140 -6.30 -3.65 25.01
C THR A 140 -5.11 -2.78 24.58
N GLN A 141 -3.88 -3.32 24.68
CA GLN A 141 -2.68 -2.58 24.27
C GLN A 141 -2.64 -2.27 22.78
N GLU A 142 -2.99 -3.24 21.93
CA GLU A 142 -2.96 -3.02 20.48
C GLU A 142 -4.12 -2.12 20.02
N THR A 143 -5.29 -2.22 20.65
CA THR A 143 -6.41 -1.30 20.41
C THR A 143 -6.02 0.13 20.75
N GLU A 144 -5.33 0.35 21.90
CA GLU A 144 -4.89 1.70 22.28
C GLU A 144 -3.83 2.26 21.31
N LYS A 145 -2.88 1.44 20.85
CA LYS A 145 -1.92 1.84 19.82
C LYS A 145 -2.59 2.21 18.50
N GLN A 146 -3.59 1.43 18.08
CA GLN A 146 -4.32 1.72 16.86
C GLN A 146 -5.15 3.00 17.00
N ARG A 147 -5.72 3.26 18.19
CA ARG A 147 -6.38 4.53 18.50
C ARG A 147 -5.44 5.71 18.31
N GLN A 148 -4.23 5.63 18.91
CA GLN A 148 -3.20 6.65 18.78
C GLN A 148 -2.72 6.81 17.33
N PHE A 149 -2.65 5.72 16.57
CA PHE A 149 -2.30 5.76 15.15
C PHE A 149 -3.36 6.49 14.32
N ILE A 150 -4.65 6.19 14.55
CA ILE A 150 -5.76 6.86 13.85
C ILE A 150 -5.81 8.34 14.23
N ASP A 151 -5.65 8.68 15.53
CA ASP A 151 -5.58 10.07 15.98
C ASP A 151 -4.35 10.79 15.43
N GLY A 152 -3.24 10.06 15.30
CA GLY A 152 -1.99 10.56 14.71
C GLY A 152 -2.13 11.04 13.27
N LEU A 153 -3.11 10.54 12.51
CA LEU A 153 -3.40 11.04 11.17
C LEU A 153 -3.70 12.55 11.15
N LEU A 154 -4.32 13.05 12.22
CA LEU A 154 -4.55 14.49 12.40
C LEU A 154 -3.26 15.32 12.50
N ASN A 155 -2.13 14.72 12.87
CA ASN A 155 -0.84 15.42 12.96
C ASN A 155 -0.19 15.58 11.58
N ASP A 156 -0.40 14.63 10.66
CA ASP A 156 -0.01 14.77 9.26
C ASP A 156 -1.17 15.35 8.43
N LYS A 157 -1.23 16.67 8.36
CA LYS A 157 -2.31 17.39 7.70
C LYS A 157 -2.42 17.09 6.19
N ALA A 158 -1.30 16.72 5.53
CA ALA A 158 -1.33 16.36 4.12
C ALA A 158 -1.97 14.99 3.91
N SER A 159 -1.58 13.99 4.69
CA SER A 159 -2.18 12.66 4.67
C SER A 159 -3.64 12.70 5.12
N TYR A 160 -3.97 13.51 6.14
CA TYR A 160 -5.36 13.73 6.57
C TYR A 160 -6.22 14.31 5.44
N ALA A 161 -5.74 15.35 4.75
CA ALA A 161 -6.49 15.95 3.65
C ALA A 161 -6.71 14.98 2.48
N ALA A 162 -5.72 14.13 2.19
CA ALA A 162 -5.84 13.10 1.17
C ALA A 162 -6.88 12.02 1.54
N GLU A 163 -6.84 11.53 2.78
CA GLU A 163 -7.81 10.54 3.27
C GLU A 163 -9.24 11.12 3.29
N ARG A 164 -9.39 12.36 3.77
CA ARG A 164 -10.68 13.06 3.75
C ARG A 164 -11.20 13.26 2.33
N CYS A 165 -10.33 13.66 1.40
CA CYS A 165 -10.69 13.79 -0.01
C CYS A 165 -11.15 12.45 -0.59
N GLY A 166 -10.44 11.36 -0.32
CA GLY A 166 -10.77 10.01 -0.77
C GLY A 166 -12.13 9.53 -0.21
N ARG A 167 -12.38 9.74 1.06
CA ARG A 167 -13.66 9.41 1.71
C ARG A 167 -14.83 10.18 1.11
N GLU A 168 -14.68 11.51 0.98
CA GLU A 168 -15.74 12.35 0.38
C GLU A 168 -15.98 11.99 -1.09
N MET A 169 -14.94 11.72 -1.84
CA MET A 169 -15.01 11.31 -3.24
C MET A 169 -15.74 9.98 -3.42
N CYS A 170 -15.44 9.02 -2.57
CA CYS A 170 -15.96 7.66 -2.65
C CYS A 170 -17.13 7.38 -1.69
N ARG A 171 -17.83 8.42 -1.22
CA ARG A 171 -18.97 8.26 -0.30
C ARG A 171 -20.01 7.28 -0.85
N GLY A 172 -20.30 6.24 -0.07
CA GLY A 172 -21.19 5.15 -0.45
C GLY A 172 -20.53 4.03 -1.28
N GLU A 173 -19.24 4.13 -1.57
CA GLU A 173 -18.44 3.05 -2.18
C GLU A 173 -17.58 2.36 -1.09
N PRO A 174 -17.22 1.07 -1.21
CA PRO A 174 -16.36 0.43 -0.21
C PRO A 174 -15.01 1.15 -0.01
N PHE A 175 -14.50 1.84 -1.03
CA PHE A 175 -13.27 2.64 -0.94
C PHE A 175 -13.36 3.80 0.07
N GLU A 176 -14.56 4.24 0.47
CA GLU A 176 -14.77 5.23 1.54
C GLU A 176 -14.17 4.78 2.88
N VAL A 177 -14.15 3.47 3.12
CA VAL A 177 -13.70 2.91 4.39
C VAL A 177 -12.19 3.09 4.56
N TYR A 178 -11.77 3.65 5.69
CA TYR A 178 -10.36 3.72 6.06
C TYR A 178 -9.86 2.33 6.47
N GLU A 179 -8.76 1.88 5.90
CA GLU A 179 -8.25 0.52 6.12
C GLU A 179 -7.80 0.23 7.56
N TYR A 180 -7.56 1.25 8.35
CA TYR A 180 -7.24 1.10 9.77
C TYR A 180 -8.49 1.18 10.66
N GLY A 181 -9.68 1.35 10.08
CA GLY A 181 -10.95 1.38 10.79
C GLY A 181 -11.31 2.74 11.40
N SER A 182 -12.08 2.73 12.47
CA SER A 182 -12.58 3.93 13.14
C SER A 182 -12.52 3.84 14.65
N GLN A 183 -12.55 5.00 15.32
CA GLN A 183 -12.60 5.11 16.78
C GLN A 183 -13.85 4.42 17.38
N GLU A 184 -14.99 4.58 16.70
CA GLU A 184 -16.26 4.00 17.13
C GLU A 184 -16.20 2.47 17.13
N GLU A 185 -15.62 1.87 16.09
CA GLU A 185 -15.48 0.43 15.99
C GLU A 185 -14.39 -0.11 16.95
N LEU A 186 -13.30 0.65 17.18
CA LEU A 186 -12.29 0.28 18.18
C LEU A 186 -12.89 0.12 19.58
N ALA A 187 -13.85 0.95 19.95
CA ALA A 187 -14.53 0.86 21.24
C ALA A 187 -15.37 -0.44 21.41
N ARG A 188 -15.67 -1.13 20.31
CA ARG A 188 -16.47 -2.36 20.30
C ARG A 188 -15.64 -3.63 20.23
N VAL A 189 -14.33 -3.51 19.97
CA VAL A 189 -13.44 -4.67 19.83
C VAL A 189 -13.31 -5.40 21.16
N THR A 190 -13.49 -6.71 21.11
CA THR A 190 -13.29 -7.63 22.23
C THR A 190 -12.36 -8.77 21.83
N PRO A 191 -11.73 -9.49 22.80
CA PRO A 191 -10.98 -10.71 22.48
C PRO A 191 -11.80 -11.74 21.71
N ALA A 192 -13.08 -11.89 22.02
CA ALA A 192 -13.98 -12.84 21.36
C ALA A 192 -14.30 -12.41 19.91
N SER A 193 -14.63 -11.13 19.68
CA SER A 193 -14.91 -10.63 18.33
C SER A 193 -13.68 -10.74 17.44
N LEU A 194 -12.48 -10.41 17.98
CA LEU A 194 -11.24 -10.49 17.23
C LEU A 194 -10.83 -11.93 16.87
N VAL A 195 -11.06 -12.90 17.75
CA VAL A 195 -10.85 -14.34 17.45
C VAL A 195 -11.84 -14.80 16.38
N ALA A 196 -13.10 -14.36 16.44
CA ALA A 196 -14.09 -14.69 15.42
C ALA A 196 -13.67 -14.13 14.04
N ARG A 197 -13.16 -12.91 14.01
CA ARG A 197 -12.64 -12.26 12.80
C ARG A 197 -11.42 -12.99 12.24
N TRP A 198 -10.47 -13.33 13.09
CA TRP A 198 -9.30 -14.11 12.71
C TRP A 198 -9.69 -15.48 12.12
N ARG A 199 -10.60 -16.23 12.76
CA ARG A 199 -11.09 -17.51 12.24
C ARG A 199 -11.80 -17.38 10.90
N SER A 200 -12.61 -16.31 10.74
CA SER A 200 -13.27 -15.99 9.47
C SER A 200 -12.24 -15.71 8.36
N LEU A 201 -11.21 -14.92 8.66
CA LEU A 201 -10.11 -14.66 7.74
C LEU A 201 -9.44 -15.96 7.30
N LEU A 202 -9.07 -16.83 8.25
CA LEU A 202 -8.44 -18.10 7.94
C LEU A 202 -9.31 -19.02 7.07
N ALA A 203 -10.61 -18.99 7.27
CA ALA A 203 -11.54 -19.83 6.52
C ALA A 203 -11.78 -19.34 5.09
N THR A 204 -11.69 -18.03 4.85
CA THR A 204 -12.23 -17.43 3.62
C THR A 204 -11.23 -16.65 2.77
N ALA A 205 -10.14 -16.11 3.37
CA ALA A 205 -9.25 -15.20 2.66
C ALA A 205 -8.36 -15.93 1.64
N PRO A 206 -8.27 -15.48 0.39
CA PRO A 206 -7.17 -15.85 -0.49
C PRO A 206 -5.83 -15.44 0.14
N VAL A 207 -4.83 -16.32 0.05
CA VAL A 207 -3.50 -16.10 0.63
C VAL A 207 -2.44 -16.20 -0.46
N ASP A 208 -1.60 -15.19 -0.56
CA ASP A 208 -0.42 -15.18 -1.43
C ASP A 208 0.84 -15.10 -0.56
N ILE A 209 1.80 -16.01 -0.80
CA ILE A 209 3.05 -16.08 -0.06
C ILE A 209 4.20 -15.83 -1.03
N PHE A 210 5.03 -14.86 -0.72
CA PHE A 210 6.21 -14.53 -1.51
C PHE A 210 7.47 -14.95 -0.76
N ALA A 211 8.29 -15.80 -1.38
CA ALA A 211 9.60 -16.19 -0.89
C ALA A 211 10.67 -15.73 -1.89
N MET A 212 11.56 -14.86 -1.48
CA MET A 212 12.58 -14.32 -2.38
C MET A 212 13.90 -13.99 -1.69
N GLY A 213 14.96 -13.88 -2.49
CA GLY A 213 16.31 -13.57 -2.03
C GLY A 213 17.21 -14.81 -1.97
N ALA A 214 17.99 -14.94 -0.89
CA ALA A 214 18.90 -16.06 -0.68
C ALA A 214 18.15 -17.33 -0.26
N VAL A 215 17.36 -17.88 -1.16
CA VAL A 215 16.50 -19.05 -0.94
C VAL A 215 16.66 -20.06 -2.08
N ASP A 216 16.73 -21.33 -1.73
CA ASP A 216 16.62 -22.42 -2.71
C ASP A 216 15.13 -22.64 -3.06
N PRO A 217 14.77 -22.61 -4.37
CA PRO A 217 13.37 -22.76 -4.77
C PRO A 217 12.74 -24.09 -4.38
N ALA A 218 13.51 -25.18 -4.38
CA ALA A 218 13.01 -26.50 -3.99
C ALA A 218 12.73 -26.55 -2.49
N VAL A 219 13.64 -25.97 -1.68
CA VAL A 219 13.45 -25.81 -0.22
C VAL A 219 12.25 -24.91 0.08
N ALA A 220 12.13 -23.77 -0.60
CA ALA A 220 11.00 -22.88 -0.41
C ALA A 220 9.66 -23.56 -0.71
N ARG A 221 9.59 -24.31 -1.82
CA ARG A 221 8.39 -25.06 -2.21
C ARG A 221 8.03 -26.14 -1.19
N ASP A 222 9.01 -26.92 -0.73
CA ASP A 222 8.78 -27.99 0.23
C ASP A 222 8.35 -27.43 1.59
N VAL A 223 9.11 -26.50 2.13
CA VAL A 223 8.87 -25.92 3.47
C VAL A 223 7.56 -25.14 3.51
N LEU A 224 7.37 -24.19 2.60
CA LEU A 224 6.15 -23.35 2.58
C LEU A 224 4.94 -24.14 2.09
N GLY A 225 5.12 -25.10 1.17
CA GLY A 225 4.06 -25.99 0.75
C GLY A 225 3.49 -26.80 1.91
N LYS A 226 4.35 -27.38 2.76
CA LYS A 226 3.93 -28.10 3.96
C LYS A 226 3.36 -27.17 5.03
N ALA A 227 4.00 -26.03 5.25
CA ALA A 227 3.58 -25.06 6.27
C ALA A 227 2.19 -24.49 6.00
N PHE A 228 1.84 -24.24 4.74
CA PHE A 228 0.60 -23.59 4.33
C PHE A 228 -0.34 -24.49 3.51
N ASP A 229 -0.24 -25.80 3.68
CA ASP A 229 -1.26 -26.74 3.24
C ASP A 229 -2.52 -26.57 4.11
N LEU A 230 -3.27 -25.53 3.81
CA LEU A 230 -4.50 -25.20 4.51
C LEU A 230 -5.61 -26.11 3.96
N HIS A 231 -5.90 -27.23 4.67
CA HIS A 231 -7.00 -28.12 4.34
C HIS A 231 -8.34 -27.43 4.58
N ARG A 232 -8.65 -26.41 3.77
CA ARG A 232 -9.89 -25.65 3.84
C ARG A 232 -10.62 -25.73 2.48
N GLY A 233 -11.92 -25.53 2.53
CA GLY A 233 -12.75 -25.43 1.31
C GLY A 233 -12.34 -24.27 0.40
N SER A 234 -13.11 -24.05 -0.65
CA SER A 234 -12.90 -22.89 -1.54
C SER A 234 -13.00 -21.60 -0.75
N ALA A 235 -12.02 -20.71 -0.92
CA ALA A 235 -12.12 -19.38 -0.34
C ALA A 235 -13.35 -18.64 -0.89
N LYS A 236 -13.85 -17.68 -0.11
CA LYS A 236 -14.92 -16.78 -0.56
C LYS A 236 -14.45 -16.01 -1.80
N ALA A 237 -15.29 -15.98 -2.83
CA ALA A 237 -15.06 -15.06 -3.93
C ALA A 237 -15.17 -13.61 -3.41
N LEU A 238 -14.08 -12.86 -3.54
CA LEU A 238 -14.07 -11.46 -3.15
C LEU A 238 -14.80 -10.63 -4.21
N ARG A 239 -15.43 -9.54 -3.76
CA ARG A 239 -15.95 -8.53 -4.65
C ARG A 239 -14.77 -7.87 -5.39
N GLY A 240 -14.89 -7.66 -6.67
CA GLY A 240 -13.93 -6.85 -7.41
C GLY A 240 -14.07 -5.37 -7.01
N THR A 241 -13.04 -4.58 -7.27
CA THR A 241 -13.15 -3.13 -7.15
C THR A 241 -14.18 -2.60 -8.15
N THR A 242 -15.16 -1.84 -7.67
CA THR A 242 -16.21 -1.28 -8.52
C THR A 242 -15.64 -0.26 -9.51
N ALA A 243 -16.22 -0.22 -10.71
CA ALA A 243 -15.86 0.78 -11.71
C ALA A 243 -16.19 2.19 -11.20
N ASN A 244 -15.40 3.17 -11.65
CA ASN A 244 -15.71 4.55 -11.34
C ASN A 244 -17.08 4.96 -11.92
N PRO A 245 -17.89 5.75 -11.17
CA PRO A 245 -19.17 6.24 -11.67
C PRO A 245 -18.97 7.16 -12.87
N PRO A 246 -20.01 7.37 -13.69
CA PRO A 246 -19.98 8.35 -14.75
C PRO A 246 -19.59 9.75 -14.23
N LYS A 247 -19.01 10.56 -15.11
CA LYS A 247 -18.65 11.95 -14.81
C LYS A 247 -19.88 12.73 -14.31
N ARG A 248 -19.69 13.43 -13.20
CA ARG A 248 -20.71 14.31 -12.57
C ARG A 248 -20.03 15.64 -12.21
N PRO A 249 -20.80 16.70 -11.89
CA PRO A 249 -20.22 17.94 -11.37
C PRO A 249 -19.35 17.67 -10.15
N SER A 250 -18.18 18.30 -10.10
CA SER A 250 -17.26 18.16 -8.97
C SER A 250 -17.88 18.79 -7.70
N ARG A 251 -17.48 18.24 -6.56
CA ARG A 251 -17.84 18.77 -5.24
C ARG A 251 -16.65 19.48 -4.63
N GLU A 252 -16.92 20.53 -3.90
CA GLU A 252 -15.92 21.24 -3.11
C GLU A 252 -16.28 21.15 -1.62
N ILE A 253 -15.33 20.71 -0.82
CA ILE A 253 -15.44 20.58 0.63
C ILE A 253 -14.32 21.40 1.27
N ARG A 254 -14.68 22.25 2.22
CA ARG A 254 -13.75 23.02 3.03
C ARG A 254 -13.89 22.65 4.50
N GLU A 255 -12.77 22.44 5.14
CA GLU A 255 -12.69 22.15 6.57
C GLU A 255 -11.65 23.09 7.20
N ALA A 256 -12.09 23.86 8.20
CA ALA A 256 -11.20 24.80 8.91
C ALA A 256 -10.48 24.07 10.04
N MET A 257 -9.17 24.24 10.14
CA MET A 257 -8.35 23.66 11.21
C MET A 257 -7.22 24.60 11.61
N PRO A 258 -6.66 24.42 12.84
CA PRO A 258 -5.49 25.17 13.30
C PRO A 258 -4.23 24.71 12.53
N VAL A 259 -4.04 25.25 11.34
CA VAL A 259 -2.88 25.02 10.46
C VAL A 259 -2.32 26.36 9.98
N LYS A 260 -1.01 26.43 9.83
CA LYS A 260 -0.35 27.61 9.21
C LYS A 260 -0.62 27.67 7.72
N GLN A 261 -0.53 26.55 7.07
CA GLN A 261 -0.66 26.41 5.63
C GLN A 261 -1.79 25.45 5.26
N GLY A 262 -2.67 25.88 4.36
CA GLY A 262 -3.77 25.06 3.86
C GLY A 262 -3.26 23.83 3.07
N LYS A 263 -4.03 22.76 3.08
CA LYS A 263 -3.77 21.54 2.31
C LYS A 263 -4.88 21.36 1.29
N LEU A 264 -4.54 21.56 0.03
CA LEU A 264 -5.44 21.35 -1.10
C LEU A 264 -5.23 19.92 -1.63
N CYS A 265 -6.27 19.12 -1.61
CA CYS A 265 -6.31 17.80 -2.25
C CYS A 265 -7.45 17.78 -3.27
N MET A 266 -7.14 17.46 -4.51
CA MET A 266 -8.11 17.31 -5.58
C MET A 266 -8.13 15.86 -6.04
N GLY A 267 -9.28 15.19 -5.92
CA GLY A 267 -9.51 13.83 -6.33
C GLY A 267 -10.10 13.75 -7.73
N PHE A 268 -9.42 13.02 -8.59
CA PHE A 268 -9.85 12.75 -9.97
C PHE A 268 -10.12 11.26 -10.15
N ARG A 269 -11.14 10.94 -10.92
CA ARG A 269 -11.40 9.57 -11.36
C ARG A 269 -10.83 9.35 -12.75
N THR A 270 -10.50 8.12 -13.06
CA THR A 270 -9.93 7.74 -14.36
C THR A 270 -10.78 6.69 -15.06
N ALA A 271 -10.77 6.71 -16.39
CA ALA A 271 -11.42 5.69 -17.22
C ALA A 271 -10.64 4.37 -17.25
N SER A 272 -9.37 4.37 -16.81
CA SER A 272 -8.51 3.19 -16.82
C SER A 272 -8.02 2.86 -15.41
N ARG A 273 -7.96 1.57 -15.10
CA ARG A 273 -7.46 0.99 -13.85
C ARG A 273 -6.33 0.01 -14.17
N ILE A 274 -5.78 -0.64 -13.14
CA ILE A 274 -4.67 -1.58 -13.28
C ILE A 274 -4.97 -2.74 -14.24
N GLU A 275 -6.21 -3.20 -14.34
CA GLU A 275 -6.63 -4.27 -15.27
C GLU A 275 -6.79 -3.82 -16.72
N ASP A 276 -6.96 -2.52 -16.98
CA ASP A 276 -7.32 -2.00 -18.29
C ASP A 276 -6.11 -1.84 -19.22
N PRO A 277 -6.30 -1.92 -20.55
CA PRO A 277 -5.21 -1.72 -21.51
C PRO A 277 -4.50 -0.36 -21.38
N GLY A 278 -5.23 0.71 -21.02
CA GLY A 278 -4.72 2.07 -20.85
C GLY A 278 -3.87 2.30 -19.61
N TYR A 279 -3.67 1.29 -18.76
CA TYR A 279 -2.95 1.41 -17.49
C TYR A 279 -1.54 1.99 -17.62
N TYR A 280 -0.75 1.52 -18.58
CA TYR A 280 0.63 2.00 -18.75
C TYR A 280 0.69 3.45 -19.21
N ALA A 281 -0.23 3.86 -20.08
CA ALA A 281 -0.38 5.25 -20.49
C ALA A 281 -0.79 6.15 -19.32
N LEU A 282 -1.67 5.65 -18.44
CA LEU A 282 -2.08 6.35 -17.22
C LEU A 282 -0.90 6.57 -16.25
N ILE A 283 -0.01 5.59 -16.11
CA ILE A 283 1.22 5.74 -15.29
C ILE A 283 2.13 6.84 -15.86
N VAL A 284 2.38 6.82 -17.16
CA VAL A 284 3.24 7.82 -17.82
C VAL A 284 2.59 9.20 -17.72
N MET A 285 1.29 9.30 -17.99
CA MET A 285 0.51 10.53 -17.85
C MET A 285 0.62 11.11 -16.44
N ASN A 286 0.43 10.31 -15.39
CA ASN A 286 0.59 10.75 -14.01
C ASN A 286 2.05 11.17 -13.71
N GLY A 287 3.03 10.50 -14.31
CA GLY A 287 4.45 10.87 -14.21
C GLY A 287 4.72 12.28 -14.75
N ILE A 288 4.16 12.61 -15.90
CA ILE A 288 4.25 13.94 -16.51
C ILE A 288 3.47 14.98 -15.71
N LEU A 289 2.31 14.56 -15.16
CA LEU A 289 1.43 15.46 -14.40
C LEU A 289 2.07 15.92 -13.09
N GLY A 290 2.45 14.98 -12.20
CA GLY A 290 2.84 15.38 -10.86
C GLY A 290 3.65 14.38 -10.04
N ALA A 291 4.01 13.17 -10.56
CA ALA A 291 4.68 12.17 -9.74
C ALA A 291 6.19 12.39 -9.57
N PHE A 292 6.80 13.29 -10.33
CA PHE A 292 8.24 13.52 -10.32
C PHE A 292 8.60 15.02 -10.28
N ALA A 293 9.85 15.33 -9.89
CA ALA A 293 10.34 16.72 -9.80
C ALA A 293 10.40 17.46 -11.16
N HIS A 294 10.40 16.76 -12.28
CA HIS A 294 10.32 17.37 -13.62
C HIS A 294 8.89 17.54 -14.13
N SER A 295 7.88 17.17 -13.35
CA SER A 295 6.47 17.18 -13.74
C SER A 295 5.90 18.59 -13.92
N LYS A 296 4.77 18.68 -14.62
CA LYS A 296 4.08 19.94 -14.87
C LYS A 296 3.61 20.64 -13.59
N LEU A 297 3.09 19.90 -12.61
CA LEU A 297 2.70 20.46 -11.30
C LEU A 297 3.91 21.06 -10.59
N PHE A 298 5.01 20.33 -10.52
CA PHE A 298 6.20 20.81 -9.86
C PHE A 298 6.77 22.06 -10.55
N ARG A 299 6.99 22.02 -11.88
CA ARG A 299 7.57 23.12 -12.64
C ARG A 299 6.67 24.36 -12.70
N ASN A 300 5.38 24.20 -12.94
CA ASN A 300 4.49 25.32 -13.24
C ASN A 300 3.78 25.89 -12.01
N VAL A 301 3.37 25.04 -11.05
CA VAL A 301 2.64 25.49 -9.85
C VAL A 301 3.61 25.85 -8.73
N ARG A 302 4.62 24.98 -8.46
CA ARG A 302 5.58 25.20 -7.39
C ARG A 302 6.68 26.19 -7.81
N GLU A 303 7.44 25.90 -8.89
CA GLU A 303 8.63 26.71 -9.23
C GLU A 303 8.29 28.02 -9.92
N LYS A 304 7.53 27.98 -11.02
CA LYS A 304 7.26 29.21 -11.80
C LYS A 304 6.26 30.11 -11.12
N ALA A 305 5.17 29.58 -10.59
CA ALA A 305 4.12 30.37 -9.97
C ALA A 305 4.38 30.68 -8.50
N GLY A 306 5.23 29.88 -7.82
CA GLY A 306 5.58 30.07 -6.41
C GLY A 306 4.40 29.94 -5.44
N LEU A 307 3.35 29.17 -5.81
CA LEU A 307 2.09 29.12 -5.08
C LEU A 307 2.10 28.15 -3.90
N CYS A 308 3.07 27.24 -3.87
CA CYS A 308 3.07 26.14 -2.89
C CYS A 308 4.48 25.64 -2.59
N TYR A 309 4.67 25.07 -1.41
CA TYR A 309 5.90 24.40 -1.02
C TYR A 309 6.08 23.06 -1.76
N TYR A 310 4.99 22.33 -1.98
CA TYR A 310 4.95 21.11 -2.77
C TYR A 310 3.71 21.10 -3.67
N ALA A 311 3.85 20.48 -4.83
CA ALA A 311 2.75 20.12 -5.72
C ALA A 311 3.06 18.78 -6.36
N SER A 312 2.18 17.80 -6.16
CA SER A 312 2.38 16.42 -6.62
C SER A 312 1.08 15.76 -7.05
N SER A 313 1.20 14.64 -7.75
CA SER A 313 0.07 13.74 -8.01
C SER A 313 0.44 12.30 -7.69
N SER A 314 -0.50 11.55 -7.14
CA SER A 314 -0.39 10.12 -6.87
C SER A 314 -1.53 9.35 -7.51
N LEU A 315 -1.26 8.12 -7.96
CA LEU A 315 -2.24 7.25 -8.62
C LEU A 315 -2.55 6.04 -7.74
N GLU A 316 -3.80 5.93 -7.29
CA GLU A 316 -4.34 4.66 -6.77
C GLU A 316 -4.82 3.82 -7.96
N ARG A 317 -4.09 2.74 -8.24
CA ARG A 317 -4.14 2.00 -9.51
C ARG A 317 -5.36 1.10 -9.64
N SER A 318 -5.78 0.52 -8.51
CA SER A 318 -6.83 -0.50 -8.48
C SER A 318 -8.23 0.10 -8.54
N LYS A 319 -8.44 1.27 -7.91
CA LYS A 319 -9.69 2.04 -8.01
C LYS A 319 -9.71 2.97 -9.22
N GLY A 320 -8.53 3.35 -9.72
CA GLY A 320 -8.40 4.33 -10.80
C GLY A 320 -8.71 5.74 -10.32
N ILE A 321 -7.97 6.19 -9.31
CA ILE A 321 -8.08 7.52 -8.71
C ILE A 321 -6.73 8.21 -8.75
N ILE A 322 -6.73 9.50 -9.09
CA ILE A 322 -5.56 10.37 -8.97
C ILE A 322 -5.85 11.42 -7.90
N PHE A 323 -4.93 11.60 -6.97
CA PHE A 323 -4.93 12.72 -6.06
C PHE A 323 -3.87 13.72 -6.49
N MET A 324 -4.25 14.99 -6.71
CA MET A 324 -3.32 16.11 -6.79
C MET A 324 -3.30 16.79 -5.43
N GLN A 325 -2.11 17.02 -4.90
CA GLN A 325 -1.93 17.57 -3.56
C GLN A 325 -0.97 18.75 -3.57
N SER A 326 -1.28 19.79 -2.79
CA SER A 326 -0.39 20.93 -2.58
C SER A 326 -0.61 21.58 -1.21
N GLY A 327 0.50 22.13 -0.66
CA GLY A 327 0.45 22.98 0.53
C GLY A 327 0.49 24.43 0.10
N ILE A 328 -0.55 25.22 0.38
CA ILE A 328 -0.77 26.57 -0.14
C ILE A 328 -1.21 27.54 0.96
N GLU A 329 -0.89 28.82 0.75
CA GLU A 329 -1.52 29.89 1.53
C GLU A 329 -3.00 30.03 1.12
N LYS A 330 -3.87 30.41 2.07
CA LYS A 330 -5.32 30.49 1.86
C LYS A 330 -5.69 31.41 0.67
N GLU A 331 -5.00 32.52 0.53
CA GLU A 331 -5.20 33.53 -0.51
C GLU A 331 -4.86 33.00 -1.91
N ASN A 332 -4.02 31.98 -1.98
CA ASN A 332 -3.60 31.36 -3.23
C ASN A 332 -4.52 30.23 -3.70
N TYR A 333 -5.58 29.92 -2.95
CA TYR A 333 -6.43 28.75 -3.19
C TYR A 333 -6.95 28.67 -4.63
N GLU A 334 -7.65 29.70 -5.10
CA GLU A 334 -8.25 29.68 -6.44
C GLU A 334 -7.20 29.54 -7.53
N LYS A 335 -6.12 30.32 -7.42
CA LYS A 335 -5.03 30.30 -8.39
C LYS A 335 -4.30 28.96 -8.43
N ALA A 336 -4.04 28.34 -7.28
CA ALA A 336 -3.38 27.05 -7.20
C ALA A 336 -4.28 25.93 -7.74
N ARG A 337 -5.56 25.93 -7.40
CA ARG A 337 -6.58 25.01 -7.92
C ARG A 337 -6.62 25.09 -9.46
N ASP A 338 -6.88 26.27 -9.99
CA ASP A 338 -7.10 26.47 -11.43
C ASP A 338 -5.83 26.18 -12.24
N LEU A 339 -4.66 26.61 -11.74
CA LEU A 339 -3.39 26.32 -12.40
C LEU A 339 -3.07 24.81 -12.37
N SER A 340 -3.40 24.11 -11.31
CA SER A 340 -3.18 22.66 -11.22
C SER A 340 -4.08 21.89 -12.18
N ILE A 341 -5.37 22.26 -12.28
CA ILE A 341 -6.31 21.67 -13.26
C ILE A 341 -5.82 21.93 -14.68
N ALA A 342 -5.36 23.15 -14.95
CA ALA A 342 -4.83 23.53 -16.27
C ALA A 342 -3.63 22.67 -16.72
N GLN A 343 -2.86 22.08 -15.79
CA GLN A 343 -1.76 21.16 -16.16
C GLN A 343 -2.30 19.85 -16.75
N LEU A 344 -3.39 19.29 -16.18
CA LEU A 344 -4.04 18.11 -16.73
C LEU A 344 -4.66 18.42 -18.09
N ASP A 345 -5.34 19.56 -18.21
CA ASP A 345 -5.95 20.00 -19.47
C ASP A 345 -4.88 20.23 -20.56
N ALA A 346 -3.72 20.73 -20.20
CA ALA A 346 -2.60 20.89 -21.14
C ALA A 346 -2.14 19.53 -21.68
N ILE A 347 -2.01 18.51 -20.83
CA ILE A 347 -1.70 17.14 -21.29
C ILE A 347 -2.80 16.63 -22.23
N ALA A 348 -4.07 16.82 -21.87
CA ALA A 348 -5.22 16.38 -22.69
C ALA A 348 -5.30 17.11 -24.07
N ARG A 349 -4.79 18.34 -24.19
CA ARG A 349 -4.63 19.05 -25.46
C ARG A 349 -3.39 18.64 -26.25
N GLY A 350 -2.54 17.76 -25.72
CA GLY A 350 -1.31 17.33 -26.39
C GLY A 350 -0.11 18.24 -26.15
N GLU A 351 -0.16 19.15 -25.16
CA GLU A 351 0.94 20.00 -24.76
C GLU A 351 1.93 19.21 -23.88
N VAL A 352 2.52 18.18 -24.47
CA VAL A 352 3.53 17.30 -23.87
C VAL A 352 4.76 17.35 -24.77
N THR A 353 5.92 17.66 -24.17
CA THR A 353 7.19 17.70 -24.91
C THR A 353 7.87 16.33 -24.94
N ASP A 354 8.78 16.13 -25.90
CA ASP A 354 9.59 14.90 -25.95
C ASP A 354 10.50 14.81 -24.72
N GLU A 355 10.96 15.94 -24.17
CA GLU A 355 11.74 15.98 -22.93
C GLU A 355 10.93 15.47 -21.72
N GLU A 356 9.66 15.88 -21.60
CA GLU A 356 8.77 15.40 -20.53
C GLU A 356 8.53 13.91 -20.64
N MET A 357 8.30 13.39 -21.86
CA MET A 357 8.15 11.97 -22.13
C MET A 357 9.40 11.18 -21.72
N GLU A 358 10.58 11.59 -22.21
CA GLU A 358 11.83 10.86 -21.97
C GLU A 358 12.27 10.93 -20.49
N SER A 359 12.13 12.10 -19.86
CA SER A 359 12.45 12.27 -18.44
C SER A 359 11.55 11.40 -17.57
N THR A 360 10.27 11.30 -17.89
CA THR A 360 9.30 10.45 -17.18
C THR A 360 9.61 8.97 -17.37
N ARG A 361 9.88 8.51 -18.59
CA ARG A 361 10.30 7.12 -18.87
C ARG A 361 11.57 6.77 -18.09
N ARG A 362 12.55 7.66 -18.07
CA ARG A 362 13.81 7.47 -17.31
C ARG A 362 13.55 7.35 -15.80
N ALA A 363 12.72 8.22 -15.23
CA ALA A 363 12.38 8.19 -13.81
C ALA A 363 11.64 6.89 -13.44
N ILE A 364 10.67 6.47 -14.23
CA ILE A 364 9.95 5.21 -14.03
C ILE A 364 10.91 4.02 -14.12
N ARG A 365 11.78 3.98 -15.14
CA ARG A 365 12.82 2.93 -15.29
C ARG A 365 13.71 2.84 -14.06
N LEU A 366 14.15 3.97 -13.52
CA LEU A 366 14.97 4.01 -12.29
C LEU A 366 14.19 3.47 -11.09
N THR A 367 12.91 3.85 -10.94
CA THR A 367 12.03 3.32 -9.89
C THR A 367 11.91 1.79 -9.99
N TYR A 368 11.64 1.24 -11.16
CA TYR A 368 11.56 -0.22 -11.35
C TYR A 368 12.89 -0.94 -11.09
N ARG A 369 14.03 -0.33 -11.49
CA ARG A 369 15.36 -0.89 -11.18
C ARG A 369 15.61 -0.91 -9.68
N SER A 370 15.26 0.15 -8.96
CA SER A 370 15.46 0.21 -7.51
C SER A 370 14.62 -0.82 -6.75
N LEU A 371 13.44 -1.21 -7.27
CA LEU A 371 12.63 -2.27 -6.69
C LEU A 371 13.34 -3.63 -6.69
N LEU A 372 14.18 -3.90 -7.72
CA LEU A 372 14.96 -5.14 -7.78
C LEU A 372 15.96 -5.28 -6.63
N ASP A 373 16.31 -4.19 -5.95
CA ASP A 373 17.21 -4.18 -4.80
C ASP A 373 16.48 -4.19 -3.45
N ARG A 374 15.14 -4.16 -3.47
CA ARG A 374 14.29 -4.07 -2.28
C ARG A 374 13.27 -5.22 -2.23
N PRO A 375 13.66 -6.41 -1.73
CA PRO A 375 12.84 -7.62 -1.81
C PRO A 375 11.40 -7.45 -1.33
N ALA A 376 11.19 -6.86 -0.15
CA ALA A 376 9.87 -6.70 0.42
C ALA A 376 8.97 -5.74 -0.38
N GLN A 377 9.55 -4.68 -0.97
CA GLN A 377 8.82 -3.73 -1.81
C GLN A 377 8.52 -4.33 -3.18
N LEU A 378 9.44 -5.12 -3.73
CA LEU A 378 9.21 -5.87 -4.96
C LEU A 378 8.04 -6.85 -4.81
N ALA A 379 7.98 -7.60 -3.70
CA ALA A 379 6.85 -8.47 -3.40
C ALA A 379 5.52 -7.70 -3.37
N ASN A 380 5.48 -6.51 -2.74
CA ASN A 380 4.29 -5.64 -2.77
C ASN A 380 3.89 -5.26 -4.20
N SER A 381 4.87 -4.80 -4.99
CA SER A 381 4.60 -4.32 -6.35
C SER A 381 4.09 -5.45 -7.25
N VAL A 382 4.72 -6.63 -7.19
CA VAL A 382 4.31 -7.81 -7.96
C VAL A 382 2.93 -8.30 -7.48
N TYR A 383 2.68 -8.30 -6.18
CA TYR A 383 1.37 -8.66 -5.63
C TYR A 383 0.27 -7.74 -6.17
N ILE A 384 0.43 -6.42 -6.07
CA ILE A 384 -0.56 -5.46 -6.58
C ILE A 384 -0.79 -5.64 -8.09
N LEU A 385 0.29 -5.81 -8.88
CA LEU A 385 0.19 -6.06 -10.31
C LEU A 385 -0.58 -7.35 -10.60
N SER A 386 -0.32 -8.41 -9.84
CA SER A 386 -0.97 -9.72 -10.02
C SER A 386 -2.48 -9.65 -9.75
N LEU A 387 -2.93 -8.82 -8.81
CA LEU A 387 -4.35 -8.59 -8.54
C LEU A 387 -5.07 -7.95 -9.74
N GLY A 388 -4.37 -7.11 -10.50
CA GLY A 388 -4.84 -6.55 -11.77
C GLY A 388 -4.64 -7.48 -12.98
N GLY A 389 -4.34 -8.75 -12.76
CA GLY A 389 -4.08 -9.73 -13.84
C GLY A 389 -2.73 -9.52 -14.56
N ARG A 390 -1.83 -8.68 -14.04
CA ARG A 390 -0.54 -8.38 -14.63
C ARG A 390 0.56 -9.21 -13.98
N THR A 391 0.82 -10.36 -14.58
CA THR A 391 1.79 -11.34 -14.06
C THR A 391 3.11 -11.37 -14.85
N ALA A 392 3.27 -10.47 -15.81
CA ALA A 392 4.49 -10.36 -16.59
C ALA A 392 5.68 -9.92 -15.72
N PRO A 393 6.91 -10.33 -16.05
CA PRO A 393 8.11 -9.86 -15.37
C PRO A 393 8.21 -8.34 -15.31
N LEU A 394 8.87 -7.83 -14.27
CA LEU A 394 8.98 -6.37 -14.08
C LEU A 394 9.69 -5.67 -15.25
N GLN A 395 10.63 -6.37 -15.90
CA GLN A 395 11.31 -5.87 -17.10
C GLN A 395 10.35 -5.71 -18.28
N GLU A 396 9.41 -6.62 -18.47
CA GLU A 396 8.38 -6.49 -19.53
C GLU A 396 7.44 -5.32 -19.22
N THR A 397 7.07 -5.15 -17.95
CA THR A 397 6.28 -3.99 -17.49
C THR A 397 7.02 -2.68 -17.82
N ALA A 398 8.32 -2.62 -17.54
CA ALA A 398 9.14 -1.45 -17.89
C ALA A 398 9.20 -1.22 -19.40
N ALA A 399 9.37 -2.26 -20.19
CA ALA A 399 9.39 -2.16 -21.66
C ALA A 399 8.05 -1.65 -22.22
N ARG A 400 6.92 -2.09 -21.67
CA ARG A 400 5.60 -1.58 -22.05
C ARG A 400 5.41 -0.12 -21.73
N ILE A 401 5.94 0.35 -20.59
CA ILE A 401 5.92 1.77 -20.22
C ILE A 401 6.79 2.59 -21.18
N GLU A 402 7.94 2.08 -21.57
CA GLU A 402 8.82 2.74 -22.54
C GLU A 402 8.19 2.86 -23.93
N ALA A 403 7.36 1.90 -24.32
CA ALA A 403 6.64 1.89 -25.59
C ALA A 403 5.42 2.83 -25.62
N VAL A 404 4.98 3.38 -24.49
CA VAL A 404 3.83 4.31 -24.43
C VAL A 404 4.09 5.52 -25.30
N THR A 405 3.17 5.82 -26.22
CA THR A 405 3.24 6.95 -27.13
C THR A 405 2.64 8.22 -26.52
N LYS A 406 2.96 9.38 -27.09
CA LYS A 406 2.34 10.66 -26.71
C LYS A 406 0.81 10.63 -26.89
N ASP A 407 0.31 10.03 -27.97
CA ASP A 407 -1.12 9.95 -28.25
C ASP A 407 -1.85 9.12 -27.19
N GLU A 408 -1.25 8.03 -26.72
CA GLU A 408 -1.78 7.24 -25.61
C GLU A 408 -1.80 8.03 -24.28
N VAL A 409 -0.76 8.85 -24.00
CA VAL A 409 -0.74 9.75 -22.84
C VAL A 409 -1.86 10.79 -22.93
N VAL A 410 -2.07 11.37 -24.09
CA VAL A 410 -3.17 12.33 -24.35
C VAL A 410 -4.54 11.64 -24.17
N ALA A 411 -4.70 10.45 -24.70
CA ALA A 411 -5.92 9.66 -24.54
C ALA A 411 -6.19 9.33 -23.05
N ALA A 412 -5.15 8.96 -22.29
CA ALA A 412 -5.27 8.72 -20.85
C ALA A 412 -5.70 9.99 -20.11
N ALA A 413 -5.11 11.15 -20.42
CA ALA A 413 -5.48 12.43 -19.80
C ALA A 413 -6.93 12.83 -20.09
N LYS A 414 -7.43 12.61 -21.31
CA LYS A 414 -8.84 12.84 -21.69
C LYS A 414 -9.81 11.93 -20.92
N GLY A 415 -9.33 10.78 -20.45
CA GLY A 415 -10.09 9.84 -19.61
C GLY A 415 -10.05 10.18 -18.12
N VAL A 416 -9.52 11.33 -17.72
CA VAL A 416 -9.47 11.77 -16.31
C VAL A 416 -10.44 12.92 -16.09
N TRP A 417 -11.20 12.88 -14.99
CA TRP A 417 -12.13 13.97 -14.65
C TRP A 417 -12.09 14.27 -13.16
N LEU A 418 -12.20 15.56 -12.82
CA LEU A 418 -12.30 16.04 -11.45
C LEU A 418 -13.63 15.56 -10.83
N ASP A 419 -13.55 14.97 -9.65
CA ASP A 419 -14.72 14.55 -8.86
C ASP A 419 -14.87 15.39 -7.59
N THR A 420 -13.80 15.53 -6.81
CA THR A 420 -13.87 16.17 -5.49
C THR A 420 -12.65 17.06 -5.26
N ILE A 421 -12.92 18.26 -4.72
CA ILE A 421 -11.91 19.16 -4.18
C ILE A 421 -12.08 19.18 -2.67
N TYR A 422 -11.04 18.92 -1.93
CA TYR A 422 -10.99 19.05 -0.49
C TYR A 422 -9.92 20.07 -0.10
N PHE A 423 -10.33 21.08 0.65
CA PHE A 423 -9.43 22.09 1.15
C PHE A 423 -9.46 22.15 2.68
N LEU A 424 -8.38 21.69 3.30
CA LEU A 424 -8.14 21.92 4.71
C LEU A 424 -7.58 23.35 4.85
N GLU A 425 -8.41 24.27 5.29
CA GLU A 425 -8.05 25.69 5.34
C GLU A 425 -7.60 26.13 6.73
N PRO A 426 -6.66 27.11 6.82
CA PRO A 426 -6.32 27.75 8.07
C PRO A 426 -7.55 28.41 8.72
N ASP A 427 -7.79 28.13 10.02
CA ASP A 427 -8.84 28.78 10.79
C ASP A 427 -8.43 30.13 11.40
N GLY A 428 -7.17 30.53 11.20
CA GLY A 428 -6.61 31.79 11.69
C GLY A 428 -6.15 31.79 13.14
N THR A 429 -6.21 30.66 13.84
CA THR A 429 -5.79 30.57 15.27
C THR A 429 -4.29 30.38 15.43
N VAL A 430 -3.58 29.91 14.40
CA VAL A 430 -2.12 29.68 14.42
C VAL A 430 -1.42 30.88 13.77
N THR A 431 -0.64 31.63 14.55
CA THR A 431 0.19 32.75 14.07
C THR A 431 1.62 32.28 13.80
N GLU A 432 2.44 33.12 13.10
CA GLU A 432 3.81 32.77 12.64
C GLU A 432 4.82 32.41 13.73
N ASP A 433 4.52 32.63 15.03
CA ASP A 433 5.49 32.54 16.14
C ASP A 433 5.59 31.18 16.84
N THR A 434 4.89 30.14 16.40
CA THR A 434 5.05 28.80 17.00
C THR A 434 5.86 27.88 16.08
N ASP A 435 7.12 27.65 16.44
CA ASP A 435 8.03 26.70 15.80
C ASP A 435 7.46 25.27 15.81
N GLU A 436 7.06 24.76 14.67
CA GLU A 436 6.89 23.32 14.46
C GLU A 436 8.24 22.71 14.08
N SER A 437 8.94 22.16 15.06
CA SER A 437 10.09 21.29 14.83
C SER A 437 9.60 19.94 14.29
N GLY A 438 9.92 19.65 13.06
CA GLY A 438 10.19 18.30 12.55
C GLY A 438 9.02 17.45 12.07
N SER A 439 8.84 17.40 10.78
CA SER A 439 8.54 16.13 10.09
C SER A 439 9.09 16.21 8.68
N HIS A 440 10.20 15.53 8.46
CA HIS A 440 10.57 15.15 7.09
C HIS A 440 9.57 14.11 6.58
N PRO A 441 9.11 14.20 5.33
CA PRO A 441 8.32 13.12 4.73
C PRO A 441 9.17 11.84 4.68
N PRO A 442 8.59 10.66 4.88
CA PRO A 442 9.33 9.41 4.74
C PRO A 442 9.83 9.29 3.30
N GLU A 443 11.12 9.05 3.16
CA GLU A 443 11.73 8.71 1.87
C GLU A 443 11.05 7.46 1.31
N ALA A 444 10.67 7.55 0.05
CA ALA A 444 9.93 6.55 -0.72
C ALA A 444 10.77 5.28 -1.02
#